data_ce761f2a22418dc6694105551cf7ebc7
#
_entry.id   ce761f2a22418dc6694105551cf7ebc7
#
_cell.length_a   1.000
_cell.length_b   1.000
_cell.length_c   1.000
_cell.angle_alpha   90.00
_cell.angle_beta   90.00
_cell.angle_gamma   90.00
#
_symmetry.space_group_name_H-M   'P 1'
#
loop_
_entity.id
_entity.type
_entity.pdbx_description
1 polymer ?
#
loop_
_entity_poly.entity_id
_entity_poly.type
_entity_poly.pdbx_seq_one_letter_code
_entity_poly.pdbx_strand_id
1 'polypeptide(L)'
;FKSKRGVILMSSEEKPYQIWIGRNYANCSGCRRCEIACSLHHEGRIWPEASRIRVFMLVPTLEMPHLCAQCDDAPCIPSCPVGALSVNEETGAITVDKDKCTGCGNCIDACPGRVPVIHPTEKYALICDLCGGDPQCVKVCQEGGYNALWVVKREKKSVSYKLYAKEPKEIVKELAYKFYRDLAEELV
;
A
#
# COMPACT_ATOMS: atom_id res chain seq x y z
N PHE A 1 -9.47 -15.75 23.34
CA PHE A 1 -8.34 -16.17 22.47
C PHE A 1 -7.34 -15.02 22.43
N LYS A 2 -6.30 -15.05 23.26
CA LYS A 2 -5.19 -14.07 23.26
C LYS A 2 -4.21 -14.48 22.13
N SER A 3 -4.31 -13.87 20.97
CA SER A 3 -3.26 -13.95 19.95
C SER A 3 -2.08 -13.09 20.39
N LYS A 4 -0.98 -13.72 20.77
CA LYS A 4 0.32 -13.07 20.99
C LYS A 4 0.86 -12.63 19.62
N ARG A 5 0.56 -11.42 19.18
CA ARG A 5 1.26 -10.78 18.07
C ARG A 5 2.50 -10.07 18.62
N GLY A 6 3.65 -10.74 18.51
CA GLY A 6 4.94 -10.17 18.88
C GLY A 6 5.25 -8.98 17.97
N VAL A 7 5.54 -7.84 18.56
CA VAL A 7 6.20 -6.72 17.90
C VAL A 7 7.60 -7.21 17.54
N ILE A 8 7.89 -7.39 16.26
CA ILE A 8 9.24 -7.72 15.80
C ILE A 8 10.01 -6.41 15.78
N LEU A 9 10.75 -6.15 16.86
CA LEU A 9 11.83 -5.17 16.87
C LEU A 9 12.95 -5.77 16.02
N MET A 10 13.30 -5.10 14.93
CA MET A 10 14.38 -5.55 14.05
C MET A 10 15.71 -5.45 14.79
N SER A 11 16.32 -6.59 15.10
CA SER A 11 17.72 -6.66 15.55
C SER A 11 18.63 -6.49 14.33
N SER A 12 19.75 -5.78 14.51
CA SER A 12 20.66 -5.26 13.49
C SER A 12 21.51 -6.28 12.71
N GLU A 13 21.16 -7.59 12.72
CA GLU A 13 22.00 -8.64 12.13
C GLU A 13 21.25 -9.63 11.20
N GLU A 14 19.94 -9.46 10.96
CA GLU A 14 19.23 -10.32 10.00
C GLU A 14 19.43 -9.80 8.56
N LYS A 15 19.79 -10.68 7.63
CA LYS A 15 19.81 -10.36 6.19
C LYS A 15 18.49 -9.72 5.77
N PRO A 16 18.54 -8.68 4.92
CA PRO A 16 17.32 -8.04 4.45
C PRO A 16 16.39 -9.09 3.81
N TYR A 17 15.17 -9.15 4.25
CA TYR A 17 14.14 -10.01 3.70
C TYR A 17 13.07 -9.16 3.03
N GLN A 18 12.55 -9.66 1.92
CA GLN A 18 11.46 -8.98 1.24
C GLN A 18 10.22 -8.92 2.14
N ILE A 19 9.53 -7.79 2.07
CA ILE A 19 8.36 -7.52 2.88
C ILE A 19 7.17 -7.04 2.02
N TRP A 20 5.99 -7.09 2.60
CA TRP A 20 4.82 -6.36 2.14
C TRP A 20 4.01 -5.88 3.35
N ILE A 21 3.01 -5.02 3.12
CA ILE A 21 2.22 -4.43 4.21
C ILE A 21 0.84 -5.09 4.24
N GLY A 22 0.59 -5.86 5.31
CA GLY A 22 -0.71 -6.42 5.63
C GLY A 22 -1.68 -5.34 6.12
N ARG A 23 -2.99 -5.54 5.86
CA ARG A 23 -4.04 -4.56 6.15
C ARG A 23 -5.22 -5.23 6.83
N ASN A 24 -5.71 -4.61 7.89
CA ASN A 24 -6.99 -4.95 8.50
C ASN A 24 -7.91 -3.73 8.44
N TYR A 25 -8.86 -3.76 7.54
CA TYR A 25 -9.78 -2.65 7.31
C TYR A 25 -10.70 -2.39 8.50
N ALA A 26 -11.06 -3.43 9.28
CA ALA A 26 -11.89 -3.27 10.47
C ALA A 26 -11.19 -2.49 11.61
N ASN A 27 -9.86 -2.41 11.60
CA ASN A 27 -9.09 -1.67 12.59
C ASN A 27 -8.75 -0.24 12.13
N CYS A 28 -9.03 0.10 10.87
CA CYS A 28 -8.74 1.43 10.37
C CYS A 28 -9.79 2.43 10.85
N SER A 29 -9.34 3.52 11.46
CA SER A 29 -10.22 4.60 11.93
C SER A 29 -10.32 5.77 10.95
N GLY A 30 -9.68 5.69 9.78
CA GLY A 30 -9.66 6.80 8.83
C GLY A 30 -8.82 8.01 9.26
N CYS A 31 -7.98 7.88 10.28
CA CYS A 31 -7.21 9.00 10.84
C CYS A 31 -6.18 9.63 9.89
N ARG A 32 -5.86 8.99 8.74
CA ARG A 32 -4.94 9.45 7.67
C ARG A 32 -3.51 9.75 8.11
N ARG A 33 -3.10 9.41 9.33
CA ARG A 33 -1.72 9.59 9.81
C ARG A 33 -0.70 8.89 8.89
N CYS A 34 -1.08 7.77 8.28
CA CYS A 34 -0.26 7.04 7.32
C CYS A 34 0.02 7.85 6.04
N GLU A 35 -0.95 8.62 5.53
CA GLU A 35 -0.76 9.51 4.37
C GLU A 35 0.20 10.66 4.73
N ILE A 36 0.02 11.24 5.93
CA ILE A 36 0.89 12.31 6.44
C ILE A 36 2.32 11.81 6.61
N ALA A 37 2.51 10.67 7.26
CA ALA A 37 3.85 10.10 7.48
C ALA A 37 4.54 9.72 6.17
N CYS A 38 3.79 9.18 5.20
CA CYS A 38 4.32 8.84 3.88
C CYS A 38 4.78 10.09 3.12
N SER A 39 3.97 11.14 3.04
CA SER A 39 4.34 12.37 2.36
C SER A 39 5.48 13.09 3.07
N LEU A 40 5.47 13.14 4.40
CA LEU A 40 6.53 13.77 5.17
C LEU A 40 7.89 13.06 4.95
N HIS A 41 7.90 11.73 4.91
CA HIS A 41 9.11 10.94 4.67
C HIS A 41 9.71 11.17 3.27
N HIS A 42 8.86 11.23 2.25
CA HIS A 42 9.32 11.27 0.85
C HIS A 42 9.47 12.71 0.30
N GLU A 43 8.63 13.63 0.76
CA GLU A 43 8.57 15.00 0.22
C GLU A 43 9.05 16.06 1.23
N GLY A 44 9.40 15.65 2.47
CA GLY A 44 9.83 16.55 3.53
C GLY A 44 8.74 17.50 4.04
N ARG A 45 7.48 17.30 3.63
CA ARG A 45 6.33 18.14 4.01
C ARG A 45 5.04 17.33 4.07
N ILE A 46 4.06 17.86 4.79
CA ILE A 46 2.70 17.28 4.83
C ILE A 46 2.02 17.61 3.51
N TRP A 47 1.88 16.59 2.67
CA TRP A 47 1.29 16.71 1.34
C TRP A 47 0.58 15.40 0.94
N PRO A 48 -0.65 15.15 1.43
CA PRO A 48 -1.36 13.87 1.21
C PRO A 48 -1.51 13.45 -0.25
N GLU A 49 -1.61 14.41 -1.18
CA GLU A 49 -1.71 14.13 -2.62
C GLU A 49 -0.45 13.45 -3.18
N ALA A 50 0.72 13.70 -2.58
CA ALA A 50 1.98 13.05 -2.93
C ALA A 50 2.27 11.79 -2.09
N SER A 51 1.31 11.34 -1.30
CA SER A 51 1.43 10.10 -0.54
C SER A 51 1.31 8.87 -1.45
N ARG A 52 2.08 7.82 -1.13
CA ARG A 52 2.05 6.51 -1.80
C ARG A 52 1.07 5.53 -1.15
N ILE A 53 0.43 5.92 -0.07
CA ILE A 53 -0.70 5.25 0.57
C ILE A 53 -1.88 6.22 0.60
N ARG A 54 -3.08 5.73 0.35
CA ARG A 54 -4.31 6.52 0.39
C ARG A 54 -5.36 5.83 1.24
N VAL A 55 -6.15 6.61 1.97
CA VAL A 55 -7.27 6.09 2.76
C VAL A 55 -8.57 6.49 2.07
N PHE A 56 -9.31 5.50 1.60
CA PHE A 56 -10.63 5.68 1.00
C PHE A 56 -11.73 5.41 2.02
N MET A 57 -12.81 6.17 1.93
CA MET A 57 -14.08 5.91 2.60
C MET A 57 -15.16 5.96 1.51
N LEU A 58 -15.41 4.82 0.87
CA LEU A 58 -16.41 4.69 -0.19
C LEU A 58 -17.79 4.30 0.35
N VAL A 59 -17.81 3.65 1.52
CA VAL A 59 -19.01 3.34 2.30
C VAL A 59 -18.79 3.87 3.71
N PRO A 60 -19.76 4.50 4.34
CA PRO A 60 -19.65 5.00 5.70
C PRO A 60 -19.13 3.92 6.66
N THR A 61 -18.22 4.29 7.55
CA THR A 61 -17.57 3.41 8.54
C THR A 61 -16.63 2.32 7.99
N LEU A 62 -16.36 2.30 6.68
CA LEU A 62 -15.39 1.42 6.05
C LEU A 62 -14.22 2.24 5.50
N GLU A 63 -13.30 2.59 6.35
CA GLU A 63 -12.05 3.24 5.98
C GLU A 63 -11.03 2.21 5.51
N MET A 64 -10.48 2.45 4.33
CA MET A 64 -9.64 1.48 3.65
C MET A 64 -8.28 2.09 3.28
N PRO A 65 -7.20 1.75 4.00
CA PRO A 65 -5.85 2.09 3.57
C PRO A 65 -5.48 1.28 2.33
N HIS A 66 -5.14 1.97 1.26
CA HIS A 66 -4.81 1.41 -0.04
C HIS A 66 -3.41 1.82 -0.47
N LEU A 67 -2.57 0.84 -0.77
CA LEU A 67 -1.19 1.01 -1.20
C LEU A 67 -0.74 -0.19 -2.01
N CYS A 68 0.46 -0.14 -2.60
CA CYS A 68 0.99 -1.23 -3.41
C CYS A 68 0.97 -2.56 -2.65
N ALA A 69 0.46 -3.61 -3.30
CA ALA A 69 0.44 -4.96 -2.76
C ALA A 69 1.75 -5.72 -2.97
N GLN A 70 2.72 -5.11 -3.67
CA GLN A 70 4.00 -5.72 -4.02
C GLN A 70 3.80 -7.07 -4.73
N CYS A 71 3.06 -7.04 -5.85
CA CYS A 71 2.70 -8.25 -6.62
C CYS A 71 3.93 -9.05 -7.06
N ASP A 72 3.87 -10.38 -7.02
CA ASP A 72 4.97 -11.23 -7.50
C ASP A 72 5.18 -11.14 -9.01
N ASP A 73 4.09 -10.96 -9.76
CA ASP A 73 4.07 -10.80 -11.21
C ASP A 73 4.33 -9.35 -11.66
N ALA A 74 4.28 -8.40 -10.73
CA ALA A 74 4.58 -6.99 -10.93
C ALA A 74 4.12 -6.43 -12.30
N PRO A 75 2.82 -6.49 -12.66
CA PRO A 75 2.36 -6.19 -14.02
C PRO A 75 2.60 -4.74 -14.46
N CYS A 76 2.84 -3.84 -13.52
CA CYS A 76 3.23 -2.46 -13.80
C CYS A 76 4.62 -2.33 -14.43
N ILE A 77 5.55 -3.26 -14.18
CA ILE A 77 6.92 -3.21 -14.71
C ILE A 77 6.94 -3.40 -16.23
N PRO A 78 6.43 -4.53 -16.78
CA PRO A 78 6.43 -4.73 -18.23
C PRO A 78 5.55 -3.74 -18.98
N SER A 79 4.60 -3.06 -18.31
CA SER A 79 3.78 -2.03 -18.94
C SER A 79 4.49 -0.69 -19.13
N CYS A 80 5.66 -0.50 -18.50
CA CYS A 80 6.40 0.76 -18.59
C CYS A 80 7.19 0.84 -19.90
N PRO A 81 6.82 1.74 -20.86
CA PRO A 81 7.46 1.81 -22.18
C PRO A 81 8.91 2.30 -22.12
N VAL A 82 9.29 3.00 -21.05
CA VAL A 82 10.63 3.57 -20.86
C VAL A 82 11.47 2.82 -19.83
N GLY A 83 10.96 1.70 -19.29
CA GLY A 83 11.70 0.89 -18.32
C GLY A 83 12.05 1.64 -17.02
N ALA A 84 11.19 2.57 -16.59
CA ALA A 84 11.39 3.36 -15.37
C ALA A 84 11.05 2.60 -14.07
N LEU A 85 10.48 1.39 -14.17
CA LEU A 85 10.07 0.60 -13.01
C LEU A 85 10.93 -0.63 -12.84
N SER A 86 11.31 -0.92 -11.62
CA SER A 86 12.08 -2.13 -11.26
C SER A 86 11.69 -2.64 -9.87
N VAL A 87 12.09 -3.88 -9.56
CA VAL A 87 11.96 -4.44 -8.20
C VAL A 87 13.29 -4.23 -7.47
N ASN A 88 13.24 -3.71 -6.27
CA ASN A 88 14.37 -3.73 -5.35
C ASN A 88 14.52 -5.16 -4.79
N GLU A 89 15.63 -5.81 -5.04
CA GLU A 89 15.86 -7.22 -4.66
C GLU A 89 15.94 -7.42 -3.13
N GLU A 90 16.36 -6.41 -2.39
CA GLU A 90 16.49 -6.49 -0.93
C GLU A 90 15.13 -6.39 -0.22
N THR A 91 14.30 -5.45 -0.64
CA THR A 91 13.01 -5.15 0.03
C THR A 91 11.81 -5.79 -0.66
N GLY A 92 11.93 -6.14 -1.95
CA GLY A 92 10.83 -6.57 -2.81
C GLY A 92 9.95 -5.41 -3.28
N ALA A 93 10.34 -4.18 -2.99
CA ALA A 93 9.56 -3.00 -3.36
C ALA A 93 9.66 -2.68 -4.86
N ILE A 94 8.58 -2.14 -5.40
CA ILE A 94 8.60 -1.52 -6.73
C ILE A 94 9.23 -0.14 -6.60
N THR A 95 10.30 0.11 -7.34
CA THR A 95 10.99 1.40 -7.39
C THR A 95 10.74 2.11 -8.71
N VAL A 96 10.77 3.43 -8.68
CA VAL A 96 10.56 4.30 -9.84
C VAL A 96 11.79 5.15 -10.08
N ASP A 97 12.38 5.02 -11.25
CA ASP A 97 13.42 5.91 -11.73
C ASP A 97 12.74 7.21 -12.21
N LYS A 98 12.89 8.27 -11.43
CA LYS A 98 12.23 9.56 -11.68
C LYS A 98 12.71 10.21 -12.97
N ASP A 99 13.99 10.03 -13.31
CA ASP A 99 14.62 10.67 -14.47
C ASP A 99 14.16 10.03 -15.80
N LYS A 100 13.81 8.73 -15.76
CA LYS A 100 13.25 8.02 -16.90
C LYS A 100 11.75 8.13 -17.02
N CYS A 101 11.05 8.32 -15.89
CA CYS A 101 9.59 8.27 -15.87
C CYS A 101 8.97 9.47 -16.58
N THR A 102 8.14 9.22 -17.59
CA THR A 102 7.44 10.25 -18.36
C THR A 102 6.05 10.60 -17.82
N GLY A 103 5.59 9.92 -16.76
CA GLY A 103 4.26 10.12 -16.20
C GLY A 103 3.10 9.68 -17.12
N CYS A 104 3.35 8.74 -18.03
CA CYS A 104 2.37 8.32 -19.06
C CYS A 104 1.13 7.60 -18.51
N GLY A 105 1.17 7.07 -17.28
CA GLY A 105 0.04 6.39 -16.64
C GLY A 105 -0.13 4.89 -16.95
N ASN A 106 0.63 4.29 -17.88
CA ASN A 106 0.49 2.87 -18.24
C ASN A 106 0.59 1.92 -17.03
N CYS A 107 1.41 2.25 -16.03
CA CYS A 107 1.52 1.48 -14.79
C CYS A 107 0.25 1.54 -13.94
N ILE A 108 -0.55 2.59 -14.07
CA ILE A 108 -1.86 2.71 -13.39
C ILE A 108 -2.84 1.75 -14.05
N ASP A 109 -2.88 1.73 -15.38
CA ASP A 109 -3.80 0.89 -16.13
C ASP A 109 -3.48 -0.60 -16.01
N ALA A 110 -2.20 -0.95 -15.94
CA ALA A 110 -1.75 -2.33 -15.74
C ALA A 110 -1.91 -2.82 -14.28
N CYS A 111 -2.08 -1.91 -13.32
CA CYS A 111 -2.19 -2.29 -11.91
C CYS A 111 -3.59 -2.78 -11.59
N PRO A 112 -3.78 -4.03 -11.13
CA PRO A 112 -5.10 -4.54 -10.76
C PRO A 112 -5.74 -3.77 -9.60
N GLY A 113 -4.93 -3.13 -8.76
CA GLY A 113 -5.42 -2.29 -7.66
C GLY A 113 -5.49 -0.80 -7.99
N ARG A 114 -5.12 -0.37 -9.20
CA ARG A 114 -5.05 1.07 -9.58
C ARG A 114 -4.27 1.93 -8.58
N VAL A 115 -3.22 1.34 -7.99
CA VAL A 115 -2.46 1.96 -6.89
C VAL A 115 -1.55 3.11 -7.33
N PRO A 116 -0.79 3.01 -8.45
CA PRO A 116 0.10 4.08 -8.85
C PRO A 116 -0.69 5.36 -9.10
N VAL A 117 -0.11 6.51 -8.75
CA VAL A 117 -0.64 7.83 -9.09
C VAL A 117 0.49 8.68 -9.63
N ILE A 118 0.16 9.71 -10.40
CA ILE A 118 1.17 10.63 -10.91
C ILE A 118 1.43 11.71 -9.86
N HIS A 119 2.72 12.01 -9.63
CA HIS A 119 3.13 13.07 -8.72
C HIS A 119 2.51 14.42 -9.15
N PRO A 120 1.91 15.19 -8.21
CA PRO A 120 1.11 16.36 -8.56
C PRO A 120 1.84 17.42 -9.39
N THR A 121 3.15 17.56 -9.20
CA THR A 121 3.96 18.59 -9.88
C THR A 121 5.07 18.02 -10.76
N GLU A 122 5.78 16.96 -10.33
CA GLU A 122 6.99 16.44 -11.01
C GLU A 122 6.68 15.42 -12.11
N LYS A 123 5.43 15.00 -12.27
CA LYS A 123 4.94 14.13 -13.35
C LYS A 123 5.62 12.76 -13.45
N TYR A 124 6.07 12.18 -12.36
CA TYR A 124 6.49 10.78 -12.30
C TYR A 124 5.50 9.92 -11.50
N ALA A 125 5.54 8.60 -11.65
CA ALA A 125 4.65 7.70 -10.94
C ALA A 125 5.05 7.57 -9.46
N LEU A 126 4.09 7.72 -8.55
CA LEU A 126 4.23 7.42 -7.12
C LEU A 126 3.77 5.99 -6.88
N ILE A 127 4.68 5.15 -6.43
CA ILE A 127 4.41 3.75 -6.04
C ILE A 127 5.07 3.54 -4.67
N CYS A 128 4.45 2.74 -3.80
CA CYS A 128 4.99 2.43 -2.48
C CYS A 128 6.30 1.64 -2.61
N ASP A 129 7.40 2.23 -2.15
CA ASP A 129 8.75 1.70 -2.11
C ASP A 129 9.12 1.05 -0.76
N LEU A 130 8.11 0.87 0.11
CA LEU A 130 8.26 0.34 1.48
C LEU A 130 9.20 1.20 2.36
N CYS A 131 9.44 2.45 1.99
CA CYS A 131 10.39 3.36 2.66
C CYS A 131 11.77 2.70 2.86
N GLY A 132 12.28 1.98 1.84
CA GLY A 132 13.55 1.27 1.91
C GLY A 132 13.58 0.08 2.89
N GLY A 133 12.42 -0.47 3.26
CA GLY A 133 12.30 -1.59 4.21
C GLY A 133 11.84 -1.18 5.61
N ASP A 134 11.63 0.11 5.86
CA ASP A 134 11.20 0.67 7.15
C ASP A 134 9.89 1.48 7.01
N PRO A 135 8.74 0.84 6.84
CA PRO A 135 7.48 1.49 6.46
C PRO A 135 6.96 2.47 7.52
N GLN A 136 7.04 3.77 7.26
CA GLN A 136 6.62 4.82 8.18
C GLN A 136 5.11 4.79 8.46
N CYS A 137 4.31 4.44 7.46
CA CYS A 137 2.86 4.29 7.61
C CYS A 137 2.47 3.22 8.64
N VAL A 138 3.25 2.13 8.74
CA VAL A 138 3.04 1.08 9.74
C VAL A 138 3.36 1.60 11.13
N LYS A 139 4.51 2.28 11.30
CA LYS A 139 4.93 2.84 12.60
C LYS A 139 3.86 3.76 13.20
N VAL A 140 3.43 4.76 12.45
CA VAL A 140 2.43 5.73 12.96
C VAL A 140 1.05 5.11 13.19
N CYS A 141 0.70 4.04 12.46
CA CYS A 141 -0.52 3.29 12.69
C CYS A 141 -0.47 2.51 14.02
N GLN A 142 0.67 1.90 14.31
CA GLN A 142 0.91 1.17 15.57
C GLN A 142 1.00 2.12 16.76
N GLU A 143 1.75 3.22 16.65
CA GLU A 143 1.84 4.28 17.66
C GLU A 143 0.47 4.88 17.99
N GLY A 144 -0.42 4.97 17.01
CA GLY A 144 -1.81 5.40 17.20
C GLY A 144 -2.71 4.35 17.86
N GLY A 145 -2.21 3.13 18.09
CA GLY A 145 -2.95 2.04 18.72
C GLY A 145 -3.93 1.29 17.80
N TYR A 146 -4.08 1.71 16.54
CA TYR A 146 -5.06 1.11 15.60
C TYR A 146 -4.63 -0.25 15.07
N ASN A 147 -3.32 -0.44 14.83
CA ASN A 147 -2.75 -1.69 14.28
C ASN A 147 -3.47 -2.19 13.01
N ALA A 148 -3.97 -1.26 12.20
CA ALA A 148 -4.59 -1.58 10.91
C ALA A 148 -3.55 -1.97 9.86
N LEU A 149 -2.30 -1.56 10.02
CA LEU A 149 -1.18 -1.87 9.14
C LEU A 149 -0.08 -2.61 9.91
N TRP A 150 0.53 -3.62 9.26
CA TRP A 150 1.68 -4.35 9.83
C TRP A 150 2.60 -4.87 8.73
N VAL A 151 3.87 -5.07 9.07
CA VAL A 151 4.86 -5.69 8.17
C VAL A 151 4.66 -7.19 8.14
N VAL A 152 4.69 -7.76 6.95
CA VAL A 152 4.64 -9.20 6.70
C VAL A 152 5.91 -9.60 5.95
N LYS A 153 6.63 -10.62 6.45
CA LYS A 153 7.73 -11.26 5.72
C LYS A 153 7.17 -11.95 4.47
N ARG A 154 7.82 -11.72 3.33
CA ARG A 154 7.40 -12.30 2.06
C ARG A 154 7.90 -13.74 1.98
N GLU A 155 7.00 -14.69 1.96
CA GLU A 155 7.30 -16.10 1.69
C GLU A 155 7.24 -16.35 0.18
N LYS A 156 8.17 -17.16 -0.32
CA LYS A 156 8.17 -17.57 -1.73
C LYS A 156 6.83 -18.24 -2.06
N LYS A 157 6.20 -17.82 -3.18
CA LYS A 157 4.91 -18.32 -3.68
C LYS A 157 3.69 -17.98 -2.81
N SER A 158 3.79 -17.01 -1.91
CA SER A 158 2.60 -16.50 -1.21
C SER A 158 1.67 -15.80 -2.21
N VAL A 159 0.39 -16.12 -2.15
CA VAL A 159 -0.66 -15.44 -2.94
C VAL A 159 -1.45 -14.43 -2.10
N SER A 160 -1.03 -14.21 -0.85
CA SER A 160 -1.76 -13.35 0.09
C SER A 160 -1.87 -11.89 -0.39
N TYR A 161 -0.90 -11.41 -1.16
CA TYR A 161 -0.95 -10.07 -1.74
C TYR A 161 -2.17 -9.87 -2.66
N LYS A 162 -2.68 -10.93 -3.31
CA LYS A 162 -3.84 -10.85 -4.21
C LYS A 162 -5.11 -10.37 -3.51
N LEU A 163 -5.20 -10.54 -2.19
CA LEU A 163 -6.31 -10.00 -1.40
C LEU A 163 -6.38 -8.47 -1.46
N TYR A 164 -5.24 -7.83 -1.70
CA TYR A 164 -5.10 -6.38 -1.70
C TYR A 164 -4.80 -5.80 -3.09
N ALA A 165 -4.51 -6.66 -4.08
CA ALA A 165 -4.26 -6.27 -5.46
C ALA A 165 -5.59 -6.21 -6.24
N LYS A 166 -6.52 -5.41 -5.74
CA LYS A 166 -7.87 -5.17 -6.29
C LYS A 166 -8.18 -3.68 -6.24
N GLU A 167 -9.07 -3.23 -7.09
CA GLU A 167 -9.55 -1.85 -7.02
C GLU A 167 -10.27 -1.55 -5.69
N PRO A 168 -10.16 -0.31 -5.17
CA PRO A 168 -10.83 0.08 -3.94
C PRO A 168 -12.32 -0.24 -3.90
N LYS A 169 -13.02 -0.02 -5.01
CA LYS A 169 -14.46 -0.31 -5.12
C LYS A 169 -14.77 -1.80 -4.97
N GLU A 170 -13.96 -2.68 -5.52
CA GLU A 170 -14.14 -4.13 -5.40
C GLU A 170 -13.92 -4.59 -3.96
N ILE A 171 -12.85 -4.10 -3.31
CA ILE A 171 -12.57 -4.42 -1.91
C ILE A 171 -13.71 -3.94 -1.01
N VAL A 172 -14.19 -2.72 -1.20
CA VAL A 172 -15.28 -2.15 -0.42
C VAL A 172 -16.57 -2.93 -0.62
N LYS A 173 -16.87 -3.34 -1.84
CA LYS A 173 -18.04 -4.17 -2.14
C LYS A 173 -17.99 -5.50 -1.36
N GLU A 174 -16.86 -6.21 -1.41
CA GLU A 174 -16.67 -7.46 -0.64
C GLU A 174 -16.82 -7.23 0.87
N LEU A 175 -16.30 -6.12 1.39
CA LEU A 175 -16.41 -5.77 2.80
C LEU A 175 -17.82 -5.38 3.19
N ALA A 176 -18.55 -4.62 2.36
CA ALA A 176 -19.92 -4.24 2.61
C ALA A 176 -20.82 -5.46 2.77
N TYR A 177 -20.74 -6.43 1.85
CA TYR A 177 -21.48 -7.69 1.97
C TYR A 177 -21.13 -8.48 3.24
N LYS A 178 -19.87 -8.45 3.65
CA LYS A 178 -19.40 -9.12 4.87
C LYS A 178 -19.93 -8.47 6.15
N PHE A 179 -19.99 -7.15 6.19
CA PHE A 179 -20.35 -6.40 7.41
C PHE A 179 -21.82 -6.04 7.48
N TYR A 180 -22.45 -5.72 6.36
CA TYR A 180 -23.82 -5.19 6.31
C TYR A 180 -24.83 -6.17 5.72
N ARG A 181 -24.38 -7.32 5.18
CA ARG A 181 -25.26 -8.37 4.62
C ARG A 181 -26.26 -7.80 3.59
N ASP A 182 -27.55 -7.94 3.89
CA ASP A 182 -28.64 -7.52 2.97
C ASP A 182 -28.66 -6.01 2.70
N LEU A 183 -28.17 -5.20 3.65
CA LEU A 183 -28.05 -3.75 3.46
C LEU A 183 -26.91 -3.35 2.51
N ALA A 184 -26.02 -4.26 2.18
CA ALA A 184 -24.90 -3.97 1.29
C ALA A 184 -25.34 -3.55 -0.10
N GLU A 185 -26.47 -4.06 -0.61
CA GLU A 185 -27.02 -3.72 -1.93
C GLU A 185 -27.41 -2.24 -2.04
N GLU A 186 -27.76 -1.61 -0.92
CA GLU A 186 -28.12 -0.18 -0.87
C GLU A 186 -26.87 0.73 -0.72
N LEU A 187 -25.71 0.16 -0.34
CA LEU A 187 -24.52 0.92 0.02
C LEU A 187 -23.43 0.92 -1.07
N VAL A 188 -23.46 -0.02 -2.05
CA VAL A 188 -22.39 -0.23 -3.05
C VAL A 188 -22.90 -0.23 -4.50
#